data_90176489eb0df59af1b1897ac49f1310
#
_entry.id   90176489eb0df59af1b1897ac49f1310
#
_cell.length_a   1.000
_cell.length_b   1.000
_cell.length_c   1.000
_cell.angle_alpha   90.00
_cell.angle_beta   90.00
_cell.angle_gamma   90.00
#
_symmetry.space_group_name_H-M   'P 1'
#
loop_
_entity.id
_entity.type
_entity.pdbx_description
1 polymer ?
#
loop_
_entity_poly.entity_id
_entity_poly.type
_entity_poly.pdbx_seq_one_letter_code
_entity_poly.pdbx_strand_id
1 'polypeptide(L)'
;MDTNDLIGIENRIDYKFKNRDLLQQAFIRRSYSAENGGANNEVLEFIGDKVLDFVVVQLLTEEYGYMASECDDFGRDECNEFYSECDEGELTEIKSKLVQRKNLAERIDMLGFADFLIMGKSDINGHAEEKDAVKEDLFEAIIGAVVLDCNWDMTIFKQVIEQMLEPDLENEDDNYIQLLQEWSLRKYGILPLYHVEKYNTTYWKTGNYVNNSWPINGKKPLYKAYLKIEEFDNIILGFGDSQKEARKAAAKYVYQYLEENNLLFTIRDEIEHPNKQDSINQLEILARRGYFSIPDRKSVV
;
A
#
# COMPACT_ATOMS: atom_id res chain seq x y z
N MET A 1 -5.52 29.29 -15.40
CA MET A 1 -5.74 29.00 -13.97
C MET A 1 -5.06 30.08 -13.15
N ASP A 2 -5.69 30.56 -12.09
CA ASP A 2 -5.03 31.48 -11.17
C ASP A 2 -4.18 30.73 -10.11
N THR A 3 -3.43 31.46 -9.29
CA THR A 3 -2.57 30.85 -8.26
C THR A 3 -3.38 30.12 -7.19
N ASN A 4 -4.61 30.56 -6.89
CA ASN A 4 -5.44 29.92 -5.87
C ASN A 4 -6.00 28.59 -6.37
N ASP A 5 -6.35 28.51 -7.66
CA ASP A 5 -6.76 27.26 -8.30
C ASP A 5 -5.66 26.20 -8.17
N LEU A 6 -4.41 26.57 -8.52
CA LEU A 6 -3.25 25.67 -8.43
C LEU A 6 -3.02 25.19 -6.99
N ILE A 7 -3.07 26.09 -6.01
CA ILE A 7 -2.96 25.73 -4.58
C ILE A 7 -4.10 24.82 -4.15
N GLY A 8 -5.32 25.06 -4.64
CA GLY A 8 -6.48 24.23 -4.35
C GLY A 8 -6.32 22.81 -4.86
N ILE A 9 -5.76 22.63 -6.06
CA ILE A 9 -5.46 21.31 -6.64
C ILE A 9 -4.34 20.62 -5.87
N GLU A 10 -3.22 21.32 -5.62
CA GLU A 10 -2.10 20.80 -4.82
C GLU A 10 -2.54 20.26 -3.46
N ASN A 11 -3.45 20.96 -2.77
CA ASN A 11 -3.97 20.52 -1.47
C ASN A 11 -4.86 19.27 -1.55
N ARG A 12 -5.59 19.07 -2.67
CA ARG A 12 -6.47 17.90 -2.85
C ARG A 12 -5.71 16.63 -3.18
N ILE A 13 -4.55 16.76 -3.84
CA ILE A 13 -3.67 15.61 -4.16
C ILE A 13 -2.54 15.43 -3.15
N ASP A 14 -2.48 16.25 -2.11
CA ASP A 14 -1.43 16.30 -1.08
C ASP A 14 0.00 16.39 -1.67
N TYR A 15 0.15 17.16 -2.78
CA TYR A 15 1.45 17.35 -3.43
C TYR A 15 1.66 18.81 -3.83
N LYS A 16 2.83 19.37 -3.48
CA LYS A 16 3.24 20.74 -3.88
C LYS A 16 4.24 20.70 -5.02
N PHE A 17 3.85 21.22 -6.16
CA PHE A 17 4.71 21.29 -7.32
C PHE A 17 5.88 22.26 -7.14
N LYS A 18 7.08 21.79 -7.50
CA LYS A 18 8.27 22.64 -7.67
C LYS A 18 8.15 23.51 -8.90
N ASN A 19 7.55 22.95 -9.97
CA ASN A 19 7.25 23.63 -11.22
C ASN A 19 5.75 23.56 -11.52
N ARG A 20 5.00 24.59 -11.13
CA ARG A 20 3.54 24.68 -11.35
C ARG A 20 3.13 24.77 -12.82
N ASP A 21 4.06 25.07 -13.74
CA ASP A 21 3.76 25.06 -15.18
C ASP A 21 3.47 23.63 -15.65
N LEU A 22 4.10 22.60 -15.05
CA LEU A 22 3.75 21.20 -15.31
C LEU A 22 2.33 20.85 -14.87
N LEU A 23 1.92 21.31 -13.67
CA LEU A 23 0.55 21.16 -13.21
C LEU A 23 -0.42 21.84 -14.15
N GLN A 24 -0.16 23.08 -14.52
CA GLN A 24 -1.04 23.81 -15.45
C GLN A 24 -1.11 23.13 -16.81
N GLN A 25 0.00 22.58 -17.33
CA GLN A 25 0.05 21.84 -18.59
C GLN A 25 -0.87 20.61 -18.57
N ALA A 26 -0.98 19.90 -17.45
CA ALA A 26 -1.88 18.75 -17.31
C ALA A 26 -3.35 19.09 -17.62
N PHE A 27 -3.76 20.33 -17.37
CA PHE A 27 -5.12 20.81 -17.64
C PHE A 27 -5.31 21.38 -19.04
N ILE A 28 -4.26 21.53 -19.86
CA ILE A 28 -4.36 22.12 -21.21
C ILE A 28 -4.69 21.03 -22.21
N ARG A 29 -5.88 21.08 -22.76
CA ARG A 29 -6.33 20.17 -23.83
C ARG A 29 -5.68 20.51 -25.18
N ARG A 30 -5.51 19.47 -26.03
CA ARG A 30 -5.00 19.62 -27.40
C ARG A 30 -5.80 20.65 -28.21
N SER A 31 -7.12 20.71 -28.05
CA SER A 31 -7.95 21.69 -28.76
C SER A 31 -7.52 23.14 -28.47
N TYR A 32 -7.15 23.43 -27.21
CA TYR A 32 -6.64 24.75 -26.84
C TYR A 32 -5.27 25.03 -27.46
N SER A 33 -4.34 24.10 -27.36
CA SER A 33 -2.99 24.27 -27.93
C SER A 33 -3.00 24.37 -29.45
N ALA A 34 -3.94 23.71 -30.14
CA ALA A 34 -4.13 23.84 -31.58
C ALA A 34 -4.60 25.24 -32.01
N GLU A 35 -5.40 25.92 -31.17
CA GLU A 35 -5.88 27.29 -31.43
C GLU A 35 -4.89 28.38 -31.01
N ASN A 36 -4.15 28.15 -29.91
CA ASN A 36 -3.36 29.17 -29.24
C ASN A 36 -1.85 28.91 -29.25
N GLY A 37 -1.42 27.72 -29.67
CA GLY A 37 -0.05 27.27 -29.55
C GLY A 37 0.27 26.79 -28.11
N GLY A 38 1.49 26.34 -27.91
CA GLY A 38 2.00 25.85 -26.64
C GLY A 38 1.87 24.34 -26.44
N ALA A 39 2.31 23.87 -25.29
CA ALA A 39 2.22 22.48 -24.91
C ALA A 39 0.82 22.11 -24.43
N ASN A 40 0.48 20.84 -24.50
CA ASN A 40 -0.78 20.29 -24.01
C ASN A 40 -0.53 19.06 -23.10
N ASN A 41 -1.57 18.39 -22.68
CA ASN A 41 -1.52 17.28 -21.72
C ASN A 41 -1.20 15.91 -22.34
N GLU A 42 -1.23 15.71 -23.68
CA GLU A 42 -1.14 14.39 -24.30
C GLU A 42 0.13 13.59 -23.91
N VAL A 43 1.29 14.26 -23.77
CA VAL A 43 2.54 13.57 -23.37
C VAL A 43 2.52 13.26 -21.88
N LEU A 44 1.92 14.10 -21.06
CA LEU A 44 1.76 13.85 -19.63
C LEU A 44 0.80 12.69 -19.38
N GLU A 45 -0.32 12.64 -20.10
CA GLU A 45 -1.27 11.54 -20.15
C GLU A 45 -0.55 10.20 -20.46
N PHE A 46 0.23 10.16 -21.55
CA PHE A 46 0.98 8.97 -21.92
C PHE A 46 1.93 8.48 -20.82
N ILE A 47 2.61 9.37 -20.09
CA ILE A 47 3.49 9.03 -18.97
C ILE A 47 2.65 8.53 -17.80
N GLY A 48 1.58 9.24 -17.47
CA GLY A 48 0.72 8.94 -16.33
C GLY A 48 0.02 7.60 -16.44
N ASP A 49 -0.52 7.26 -17.63
CA ASP A 49 -1.12 5.95 -17.90
C ASP A 49 -0.16 4.79 -17.55
N LYS A 50 1.10 4.86 -17.98
CA LYS A 50 2.06 3.78 -17.71
C LYS A 50 2.48 3.72 -16.26
N VAL A 51 2.61 4.87 -15.59
CA VAL A 51 2.95 4.93 -14.18
C VAL A 51 1.78 4.49 -13.30
N LEU A 52 0.55 4.86 -13.65
CA LEU A 52 -0.66 4.41 -12.97
C LEU A 52 -0.77 2.88 -13.00
N ASP A 53 -0.65 2.29 -14.19
CA ASP A 53 -0.65 0.82 -14.36
C ASP A 53 0.41 0.14 -13.49
N PHE A 54 1.62 0.68 -13.47
CA PHE A 54 2.73 0.15 -12.67
C PHE A 54 2.45 0.24 -11.17
N VAL A 55 1.99 1.39 -10.68
CA VAL A 55 1.68 1.59 -9.25
C VAL A 55 0.52 0.71 -8.80
N VAL A 56 -0.54 0.58 -9.61
CA VAL A 56 -1.65 -0.30 -9.28
C VAL A 56 -1.19 -1.75 -9.16
N VAL A 57 -0.32 -2.24 -10.06
CA VAL A 57 0.26 -3.58 -9.93
C VAL A 57 1.05 -3.71 -8.62
N GLN A 58 1.82 -2.69 -8.24
CA GLN A 58 2.54 -2.70 -6.97
C GLN A 58 1.57 -2.75 -5.78
N LEU A 59 0.51 -1.93 -5.75
CA LEU A 59 -0.50 -1.94 -4.70
C LEU A 59 -1.17 -3.32 -4.56
N LEU A 60 -1.54 -3.94 -5.67
CA LEU A 60 -2.10 -5.29 -5.68
C LEU A 60 -1.10 -6.34 -5.18
N THR A 61 0.19 -6.18 -5.52
CA THR A 61 1.25 -7.05 -5.05
C THR A 61 1.48 -6.91 -3.54
N GLU A 62 1.39 -5.71 -3.02
CA GLU A 62 1.51 -5.43 -1.58
C GLU A 62 0.29 -5.95 -0.82
N GLU A 63 -0.90 -5.81 -1.38
CA GLU A 63 -2.15 -6.23 -0.74
C GLU A 63 -2.34 -7.75 -0.77
N TYR A 64 -2.15 -8.38 -1.92
CA TYR A 64 -2.47 -9.80 -2.12
C TYR A 64 -1.24 -10.71 -2.19
N GLY A 65 -0.03 -10.14 -2.29
CA GLY A 65 1.22 -10.89 -2.40
C GLY A 65 1.86 -11.21 -1.07
N TYR A 66 2.59 -12.32 -0.99
CA TYR A 66 3.36 -12.67 0.19
C TYR A 66 4.54 -13.58 -0.16
N MET A 67 5.56 -13.55 0.70
CA MET A 67 6.66 -14.50 0.64
C MET A 67 6.33 -15.72 1.50
N ALA A 68 6.47 -16.91 0.95
CA ALA A 68 6.34 -18.16 1.67
C ALA A 68 7.64 -18.94 1.62
N SER A 69 7.97 -19.62 2.74
CA SER A 69 9.08 -20.56 2.79
C SER A 69 8.53 -22.00 2.82
N GLU A 70 9.01 -22.87 1.95
CA GLU A 70 8.84 -24.30 2.12
C GLU A 70 9.94 -24.82 3.06
N CYS A 71 9.53 -25.47 4.15
CA CYS A 71 10.45 -26.19 5.03
C CYS A 71 10.49 -27.65 4.59
N ASP A 72 11.68 -28.21 4.44
CA ASP A 72 11.83 -29.68 4.28
C ASP A 72 11.44 -30.40 5.59
N ASP A 73 11.29 -31.73 5.53
CA ASP A 73 10.98 -32.57 6.69
C ASP A 73 12.01 -32.45 7.85
N PHE A 74 13.13 -31.76 7.62
CA PHE A 74 14.20 -31.48 8.56
C PHE A 74 14.22 -30.03 9.08
N GLY A 75 13.22 -29.22 8.70
CA GLY A 75 13.10 -27.83 9.16
C GLY A 75 14.12 -26.85 8.53
N ARG A 76 14.67 -27.19 7.35
CA ARG A 76 15.55 -26.31 6.59
C ARG A 76 14.71 -25.53 5.59
N ASP A 77 14.84 -24.19 5.61
CA ASP A 77 14.21 -23.30 4.64
C ASP A 77 14.99 -23.40 3.31
N GLU A 78 14.42 -24.09 2.32
CA GLU A 78 15.10 -24.27 1.02
C GLU A 78 14.64 -23.27 -0.04
N CYS A 79 13.49 -22.61 0.11
CA CYS A 79 12.95 -21.66 -0.87
C CYS A 79 12.19 -20.52 -0.22
N ASN A 80 12.48 -19.29 -0.63
CA ASN A 80 11.60 -18.15 -0.42
C ASN A 80 10.91 -17.84 -1.76
N GLU A 81 9.70 -18.34 -1.93
CA GLU A 81 8.93 -18.14 -3.15
C GLU A 81 7.86 -17.07 -2.92
N PHE A 82 7.57 -16.30 -3.99
CA PHE A 82 6.50 -15.32 -3.98
C PHE A 82 5.18 -15.98 -4.39
N TYR A 83 4.16 -15.75 -3.59
CA TYR A 83 2.79 -16.21 -3.84
C TYR A 83 1.82 -15.03 -3.78
N SER A 84 0.64 -15.21 -4.35
CA SER A 84 -0.46 -14.26 -4.25
C SER A 84 -1.73 -14.98 -3.80
N GLU A 85 -2.57 -14.27 -3.06
CA GLU A 85 -3.91 -14.74 -2.68
C GLU A 85 -4.86 -14.82 -3.87
N CYS A 86 -4.65 -13.93 -4.84
CA CYS A 86 -5.40 -13.86 -6.08
C CYS A 86 -4.58 -14.48 -7.20
N ASP A 87 -5.25 -15.18 -8.11
CA ASP A 87 -4.61 -15.64 -9.35
C ASP A 87 -4.43 -14.47 -10.35
N GLU A 88 -3.73 -14.72 -11.47
CA GLU A 88 -3.48 -13.71 -12.50
C GLU A 88 -4.79 -13.10 -13.05
N GLY A 89 -5.83 -13.93 -13.23
CA GLY A 89 -7.13 -13.49 -13.73
C GLY A 89 -7.82 -12.54 -12.75
N GLU A 90 -7.83 -12.90 -11.47
CA GLU A 90 -8.40 -12.09 -10.39
C GLU A 90 -7.66 -10.75 -10.25
N LEU A 91 -6.33 -10.77 -10.22
CA LEU A 91 -5.52 -9.55 -10.17
C LEU A 91 -5.76 -8.64 -11.37
N THR A 92 -5.91 -9.24 -12.57
CA THR A 92 -6.23 -8.50 -13.79
C THR A 92 -7.62 -7.88 -13.74
N GLU A 93 -8.61 -8.58 -13.18
CA GLU A 93 -9.96 -8.06 -13.00
C GLU A 93 -9.98 -6.88 -12.01
N ILE A 94 -9.32 -7.01 -10.85
CA ILE A 94 -9.23 -5.95 -9.84
C ILE A 94 -8.50 -4.74 -10.44
N LYS A 95 -7.34 -4.94 -11.09
CA LYS A 95 -6.62 -3.88 -11.79
C LYS A 95 -7.53 -3.16 -12.78
N SER A 96 -8.22 -3.91 -13.63
CA SER A 96 -9.10 -3.33 -14.65
C SER A 96 -10.23 -2.50 -14.07
N LYS A 97 -10.78 -2.89 -12.93
CA LYS A 97 -11.80 -2.09 -12.21
C LYS A 97 -11.24 -0.80 -11.67
N LEU A 98 -10.03 -0.82 -11.12
CA LEU A 98 -9.38 0.36 -10.55
C LEU A 98 -9.04 1.41 -11.62
N VAL A 99 -8.49 0.98 -12.75
CA VAL A 99 -8.02 1.89 -13.81
C VAL A 99 -9.02 2.07 -14.96
N GLN A 100 -10.24 1.53 -14.85
CA GLN A 100 -11.23 1.74 -15.90
C GLN A 100 -11.63 3.21 -16.01
N ARG A 101 -11.87 3.64 -17.24
CA ARG A 101 -12.28 5.02 -17.59
C ARG A 101 -13.32 5.61 -16.65
N LYS A 102 -14.37 4.84 -16.37
CA LYS A 102 -15.48 5.31 -15.52
C LYS A 102 -15.01 5.64 -14.12
N ASN A 103 -14.19 4.78 -13.51
CA ASN A 103 -13.67 5.00 -12.16
C ASN A 103 -12.76 6.25 -12.12
N LEU A 104 -11.82 6.38 -13.06
CA LEU A 104 -10.95 7.56 -13.12
C LEU A 104 -11.73 8.86 -13.36
N ALA A 105 -12.78 8.80 -14.19
CA ALA A 105 -13.66 9.95 -14.40
C ALA A 105 -14.44 10.34 -13.14
N GLU A 106 -15.01 9.37 -12.42
CA GLU A 106 -15.68 9.60 -11.13
C GLU A 106 -14.73 10.23 -10.10
N ARG A 107 -13.46 9.79 -10.07
CA ARG A 107 -12.44 10.39 -9.19
C ARG A 107 -12.15 11.84 -9.54
N ILE A 108 -12.03 12.18 -10.82
CA ILE A 108 -11.89 13.60 -11.27
C ILE A 108 -13.09 14.44 -10.87
N ASP A 109 -14.31 13.91 -10.95
CA ASP A 109 -15.51 14.60 -10.51
C ASP A 109 -15.53 14.84 -8.99
N MET A 110 -15.17 13.84 -8.19
CA MET A 110 -15.06 13.95 -6.73
C MET A 110 -14.00 14.97 -6.31
N LEU A 111 -12.88 15.02 -7.02
CA LEU A 111 -11.82 16.00 -6.81
C LEU A 111 -12.21 17.40 -7.34
N GLY A 112 -13.26 17.51 -8.16
CA GLY A 112 -13.71 18.77 -8.75
C GLY A 112 -12.68 19.38 -9.71
N PHE A 113 -11.96 18.55 -10.47
CA PHE A 113 -10.88 19.02 -11.35
C PHE A 113 -11.33 19.33 -12.78
N ALA A 114 -12.45 18.76 -13.23
CA ALA A 114 -12.98 19.00 -14.58
C ALA A 114 -13.23 20.50 -14.88
N ASP A 115 -13.63 21.27 -13.87
CA ASP A 115 -13.91 22.71 -13.99
C ASP A 115 -12.66 23.56 -14.32
N PHE A 116 -11.47 23.02 -14.09
CA PHE A 116 -10.20 23.71 -14.35
C PHE A 116 -9.62 23.43 -15.74
N LEU A 117 -10.28 22.58 -16.55
CA LEU A 117 -9.81 22.25 -17.90
C LEU A 117 -9.69 23.51 -18.79
N ILE A 118 -8.56 23.63 -19.47
CA ILE A 118 -8.27 24.68 -20.43
C ILE A 118 -8.49 24.12 -21.84
N MET A 119 -9.59 24.51 -22.45
CA MET A 119 -10.12 23.91 -23.70
C MET A 119 -10.21 24.90 -24.84
N GLY A 120 -10.06 24.42 -26.07
CA GLY A 120 -10.39 25.18 -27.27
C GLY A 120 -11.89 25.22 -27.52
N LYS A 121 -12.31 26.07 -28.47
CA LYS A 121 -13.73 26.31 -28.77
C LYS A 121 -14.49 25.03 -29.14
N SER A 122 -13.84 24.08 -29.82
CA SER A 122 -14.50 22.85 -30.23
C SER A 122 -14.87 21.99 -29.01
N ASP A 123 -13.98 21.89 -28.02
CA ASP A 123 -14.22 21.12 -26.82
C ASP A 123 -15.29 21.81 -25.92
N ILE A 124 -15.20 23.11 -25.77
CA ILE A 124 -16.21 23.90 -25.02
C ILE A 124 -17.62 23.73 -25.65
N ASN A 125 -17.73 23.83 -26.96
CA ASN A 125 -19.01 23.67 -27.64
C ASN A 125 -19.53 22.22 -27.58
N GLY A 126 -18.66 21.26 -27.41
CA GLY A 126 -18.97 19.84 -27.34
C GLY A 126 -19.10 19.31 -25.92
N HIS A 127 -19.08 20.19 -24.90
CA HIS A 127 -19.10 19.83 -23.48
C HIS A 127 -18.12 18.71 -23.14
N ALA A 128 -16.87 18.91 -23.55
CA ALA A 128 -15.86 17.87 -23.46
C ALA A 128 -15.50 17.56 -21.99
N GLU A 129 -15.64 18.53 -21.09
CA GLU A 129 -15.44 18.40 -19.63
C GLU A 129 -16.37 17.39 -18.98
N GLU A 130 -17.51 17.09 -19.60
CA GLU A 130 -18.47 16.11 -19.10
C GLU A 130 -18.12 14.67 -19.52
N LYS A 131 -17.21 14.48 -20.50
CA LYS A 131 -16.90 13.16 -21.08
C LYS A 131 -15.91 12.39 -20.21
N ASP A 132 -16.24 11.14 -19.88
CA ASP A 132 -15.38 10.25 -19.10
C ASP A 132 -13.96 10.13 -19.67
N ALA A 133 -13.84 10.04 -21.01
CA ALA A 133 -12.52 9.96 -21.67
C ALA A 133 -11.66 11.21 -21.44
N VAL A 134 -12.25 12.38 -21.34
CA VAL A 134 -11.51 13.63 -21.08
C VAL A 134 -11.08 13.71 -19.64
N LYS A 135 -11.90 13.20 -18.73
CA LYS A 135 -11.58 13.11 -17.30
C LYS A 135 -10.50 12.05 -17.02
N GLU A 136 -10.58 10.90 -17.69
CA GLU A 136 -9.52 9.87 -17.70
C GLU A 136 -8.18 10.47 -18.13
N ASP A 137 -8.13 11.11 -19.33
CA ASP A 137 -6.94 11.80 -19.85
C ASP A 137 -6.38 12.81 -18.83
N LEU A 138 -7.26 13.56 -18.15
CA LEU A 138 -6.86 14.53 -17.13
C LEU A 138 -6.27 13.85 -15.88
N PHE A 139 -6.87 12.76 -15.40
CA PHE A 139 -6.36 12.00 -14.27
C PHE A 139 -4.93 11.54 -14.53
N GLU A 140 -4.72 10.91 -15.68
CA GLU A 140 -3.40 10.42 -16.10
C GLU A 140 -2.41 11.58 -16.31
N ALA A 141 -2.84 12.68 -16.92
CA ALA A 141 -1.97 13.83 -17.15
C ALA A 141 -1.49 14.48 -15.84
N ILE A 142 -2.30 14.52 -14.79
CA ILE A 142 -1.90 15.01 -13.46
C ILE A 142 -0.82 14.08 -12.88
N ILE A 143 -1.00 12.77 -12.97
CA ILE A 143 0.01 11.80 -12.53
C ILE A 143 1.31 12.01 -13.30
N GLY A 144 1.26 12.13 -14.63
CA GLY A 144 2.44 12.38 -15.46
C GLY A 144 3.17 13.67 -15.07
N ALA A 145 2.43 14.73 -14.74
CA ALA A 145 3.01 15.98 -14.25
C ALA A 145 3.74 15.79 -12.90
N VAL A 146 3.13 15.07 -11.95
CA VAL A 146 3.75 14.75 -10.65
C VAL A 146 5.02 13.94 -10.83
N VAL A 147 5.01 12.91 -11.66
CA VAL A 147 6.17 12.04 -11.94
C VAL A 147 7.36 12.85 -12.44
N LEU A 148 7.13 13.77 -13.37
CA LEU A 148 8.19 14.63 -13.90
C LEU A 148 8.67 15.65 -12.86
N ASP A 149 7.77 16.26 -12.10
CA ASP A 149 8.10 17.27 -11.10
C ASP A 149 8.87 16.69 -9.91
N CYS A 150 8.53 15.47 -9.47
CA CYS A 150 9.25 14.76 -8.41
C CYS A 150 10.51 14.04 -8.90
N ASN A 151 10.85 14.15 -10.20
CA ASN A 151 12.00 13.49 -10.80
C ASN A 151 11.99 11.96 -10.63
N TRP A 152 10.85 11.32 -10.88
CA TRP A 152 10.65 9.87 -10.79
C TRP A 152 10.83 9.28 -9.39
N ASP A 153 10.65 10.08 -8.34
CA ASP A 153 10.64 9.55 -6.97
C ASP A 153 9.38 8.73 -6.74
N MET A 154 9.56 7.40 -6.72
CA MET A 154 8.48 6.44 -6.63
C MET A 154 7.66 6.58 -5.34
N THR A 155 8.30 6.91 -4.23
CA THR A 155 7.61 7.08 -2.93
C THR A 155 6.60 8.23 -3.03
N ILE A 156 6.99 9.32 -3.68
CA ILE A 156 6.15 10.52 -3.82
C ILE A 156 4.98 10.24 -4.76
N PHE A 157 5.25 9.79 -6.00
CA PHE A 157 4.15 9.65 -6.96
C PHE A 157 3.19 8.49 -6.58
N LYS A 158 3.67 7.46 -5.89
CA LYS A 158 2.81 6.41 -5.34
C LYS A 158 1.80 6.99 -4.35
N GLN A 159 2.25 7.79 -3.38
CA GLN A 159 1.35 8.44 -2.40
C GLN A 159 0.30 9.32 -3.10
N VAL A 160 0.69 10.08 -4.13
CA VAL A 160 -0.26 10.91 -4.89
C VAL A 160 -1.29 10.05 -5.63
N ILE A 161 -0.86 8.94 -6.24
CA ILE A 161 -1.78 8.02 -6.93
C ILE A 161 -2.75 7.38 -5.95
N GLU A 162 -2.28 6.91 -4.80
CA GLU A 162 -3.14 6.38 -3.73
C GLU A 162 -4.18 7.42 -3.28
N GLN A 163 -3.76 8.66 -3.06
CA GLN A 163 -4.64 9.75 -2.68
C GLN A 163 -5.67 10.09 -3.75
N MET A 164 -5.29 10.12 -5.03
CA MET A 164 -6.20 10.42 -6.13
C MET A 164 -7.14 9.27 -6.46
N LEU A 165 -6.64 8.05 -6.44
CA LEU A 165 -7.39 6.84 -6.80
C LEU A 165 -8.31 6.40 -5.66
N GLU A 166 -7.91 6.60 -4.39
CA GLU A 166 -8.56 6.04 -3.19
C GLU A 166 -9.02 4.61 -3.47
N PRO A 167 -8.10 3.68 -3.73
CA PRO A 167 -8.45 2.34 -4.13
C PRO A 167 -9.17 1.66 -2.96
N ASP A 168 -10.44 1.29 -3.17
CA ASP A 168 -11.17 0.44 -2.24
C ASP A 168 -10.69 -1.00 -2.42
N LEU A 169 -9.56 -1.31 -1.82
CA LEU A 169 -8.97 -2.65 -1.82
C LEU A 169 -9.45 -3.47 -0.62
N GLU A 170 -10.23 -2.86 0.30
CA GLU A 170 -10.57 -3.45 1.58
C GLU A 170 -12.06 -3.58 1.88
N ASN A 171 -12.37 -4.69 2.53
CA ASN A 171 -13.36 -4.69 3.61
C ASN A 171 -12.68 -4.14 4.86
N GLU A 172 -13.18 -3.07 5.43
CA GLU A 172 -12.61 -2.28 6.56
C GLU A 172 -12.19 -3.08 7.81
N ASP A 173 -12.42 -4.36 7.88
CA ASP A 173 -12.23 -5.17 9.10
C ASP A 173 -10.88 -5.94 9.17
N ASP A 174 -9.99 -5.94 8.16
CA ASP A 174 -8.99 -6.99 8.10
C ASP A 174 -7.58 -6.63 7.59
N ASN A 175 -7.07 -5.42 7.79
CA ASN A 175 -5.69 -5.10 7.37
C ASN A 175 -4.58 -5.61 8.33
N TYR A 176 -4.84 -6.69 9.07
CA TYR A 176 -3.86 -7.24 10.00
C TYR A 176 -2.60 -7.76 9.32
N ILE A 177 -2.67 -8.18 8.05
CA ILE A 177 -1.50 -8.63 7.29
C ILE A 177 -0.55 -7.45 7.07
N GLN A 178 -1.05 -6.33 6.57
CA GLN A 178 -0.26 -5.13 6.33
C GLN A 178 0.29 -4.57 7.66
N LEU A 179 -0.54 -4.43 8.67
CA LEU A 179 -0.13 -3.95 9.99
C LEU A 179 1.02 -4.79 10.57
N LEU A 180 0.93 -6.12 10.42
CA LEU A 180 1.98 -7.02 10.88
C LEU A 180 3.24 -6.94 10.02
N GLN A 181 3.10 -6.75 8.70
CA GLN A 181 4.24 -6.53 7.79
C GLN A 181 4.99 -5.25 8.16
N GLU A 182 4.28 -4.15 8.36
CA GLU A 182 4.88 -2.87 8.78
C GLU A 182 5.60 -2.99 10.12
N TRP A 183 4.96 -3.63 11.10
CA TRP A 183 5.57 -3.88 12.40
C TRP A 183 6.84 -4.73 12.28
N SER A 184 6.80 -5.83 11.52
CA SER A 184 7.94 -6.73 11.35
C SER A 184 9.11 -6.05 10.62
N LEU A 185 8.82 -5.26 9.58
CA LEU A 185 9.82 -4.46 8.90
C LEU A 185 10.45 -3.40 9.83
N ARG A 186 9.65 -2.76 10.68
CA ARG A 186 10.15 -1.78 11.65
C ARG A 186 11.02 -2.45 12.73
N LYS A 187 10.60 -3.59 13.25
CA LYS A 187 11.27 -4.27 14.36
C LYS A 187 12.50 -5.07 13.91
N TYR A 188 12.36 -5.88 12.86
CA TYR A 188 13.37 -6.85 12.44
C TYR A 188 14.01 -6.53 11.09
N GLY A 189 13.42 -5.66 10.27
CA GLY A 189 13.87 -5.37 8.91
C GLY A 189 13.54 -6.47 7.90
N ILE A 190 12.66 -7.40 8.24
CA ILE A 190 12.23 -8.53 7.40
C ILE A 190 10.69 -8.62 7.38
N LEU A 191 10.15 -9.15 6.29
CA LEU A 191 8.72 -9.45 6.18
C LEU A 191 8.37 -10.75 6.91
N PRO A 192 7.14 -10.86 7.47
CA PRO A 192 6.63 -12.13 8.01
C PRO A 192 6.51 -13.17 6.90
N LEU A 193 6.92 -14.40 7.16
CA LEU A 193 6.76 -15.51 6.23
C LEU A 193 5.56 -16.34 6.66
N TYR A 194 4.68 -16.65 5.70
CA TYR A 194 3.50 -17.47 5.92
C TYR A 194 3.68 -18.82 5.23
N HIS A 195 3.51 -19.88 5.97
CA HIS A 195 3.38 -21.23 5.43
C HIS A 195 1.94 -21.70 5.57
N VAL A 196 1.29 -22.01 4.46
CA VAL A 196 -0.14 -22.41 4.45
C VAL A 196 -0.25 -23.80 3.86
N GLU A 197 -0.86 -24.72 4.60
CA GLU A 197 -1.07 -26.09 4.15
C GLU A 197 -2.52 -26.56 4.34
N LYS A 198 -2.92 -27.59 3.58
CA LYS A 198 -4.24 -28.20 3.76
C LYS A 198 -4.31 -28.88 5.12
N TYR A 199 -5.39 -28.59 5.85
CA TYR A 199 -5.63 -29.17 7.16
C TYR A 199 -6.12 -30.62 7.02
N ASN A 200 -5.22 -31.59 7.21
CA ASN A 200 -5.54 -33.01 7.15
C ASN A 200 -5.95 -33.52 8.52
N THR A 201 -7.22 -33.88 8.66
CA THR A 201 -7.87 -34.21 9.95
C THR A 201 -7.43 -35.54 10.59
N THR A 202 -6.46 -36.27 10.03
CA THR A 202 -6.06 -37.61 10.50
C THR A 202 -5.20 -37.60 11.78
N TYR A 203 -4.70 -36.43 12.21
CA TYR A 203 -3.77 -36.31 13.35
C TYR A 203 -4.29 -35.38 14.46
N TRP A 204 -5.37 -35.76 15.14
CA TRP A 204 -5.99 -34.98 16.20
C TRP A 204 -5.26 -34.97 17.56
N LYS A 205 -4.13 -35.61 17.74
CA LYS A 205 -3.67 -35.96 19.09
C LYS A 205 -2.41 -35.28 19.61
N THR A 206 -1.67 -34.51 18.83
CA THR A 206 -0.42 -33.91 19.32
C THR A 206 -0.15 -32.52 18.74
N GLY A 207 -0.83 -31.50 19.22
CA GLY A 207 -0.49 -30.12 18.90
C GLY A 207 -0.91 -29.20 20.02
N ASN A 208 0.02 -28.38 20.52
CA ASN A 208 -0.30 -27.28 21.41
C ASN A 208 -1.08 -26.23 20.62
N TYR A 209 -2.40 -26.21 20.75
CA TYR A 209 -3.25 -25.20 20.14
C TYR A 209 -3.25 -23.96 21.01
N VAL A 210 -2.77 -22.84 20.48
CA VAL A 210 -2.75 -21.56 21.19
C VAL A 210 -4.05 -20.76 20.96
N ASN A 211 -4.96 -21.20 20.08
CA ASN A 211 -6.20 -20.47 19.85
C ASN A 211 -7.44 -21.35 19.70
N ASN A 212 -8.49 -21.03 20.48
CA ASN A 212 -9.81 -21.66 20.44
C ASN A 212 -10.74 -21.09 19.35
N SER A 213 -10.23 -20.35 18.39
CA SER A 213 -11.05 -19.78 17.31
C SER A 213 -11.31 -20.80 16.20
N TRP A 214 -12.21 -21.73 16.46
CA TRP A 214 -12.90 -22.46 15.40
C TRP A 214 -13.78 -21.48 14.63
N PRO A 215 -13.91 -21.62 13.29
CA PRO A 215 -14.90 -20.88 12.56
C PRO A 215 -16.27 -21.08 13.21
N ILE A 216 -16.97 -19.99 13.45
CA ILE A 216 -18.25 -19.90 14.19
C ILE A 216 -19.35 -20.81 13.62
N ASN A 217 -19.15 -21.36 12.42
CA ASN A 217 -20.15 -22.15 11.67
C ASN A 217 -20.06 -23.68 11.84
N GLY A 218 -19.25 -24.19 12.76
CA GLY A 218 -19.14 -25.62 13.02
C GLY A 218 -18.59 -26.48 11.87
N LYS A 219 -18.12 -25.89 10.77
CA LYS A 219 -17.42 -26.59 9.69
C LYS A 219 -15.92 -26.69 10.01
N LYS A 220 -15.32 -27.79 9.61
CA LYS A 220 -13.87 -27.98 9.77
C LYS A 220 -13.15 -27.08 8.78
N PRO A 221 -12.14 -26.32 9.21
CA PRO A 221 -11.34 -25.52 8.29
C PRO A 221 -10.58 -26.42 7.31
N LEU A 222 -10.40 -25.95 6.08
CA LEU A 222 -9.70 -26.69 5.03
C LEU A 222 -8.20 -26.39 5.04
N TYR A 223 -7.78 -25.24 5.57
CA TYR A 223 -6.41 -24.78 5.58
C TYR A 223 -5.98 -24.34 6.97
N LYS A 224 -4.69 -24.45 7.24
CA LYS A 224 -4.01 -23.91 8.42
C LYS A 224 -2.82 -23.08 7.97
N ALA A 225 -2.53 -22.01 8.67
CA ALA A 225 -1.42 -21.13 8.42
C ALA A 225 -0.48 -21.06 9.61
N TYR A 226 0.79 -21.09 9.33
CA TYR A 226 1.88 -20.84 10.26
C TYR A 226 2.51 -19.50 9.91
N LEU A 227 2.91 -18.74 10.92
CA LEU A 227 3.67 -17.54 10.73
C LEU A 227 5.10 -17.74 11.23
N LYS A 228 6.07 -17.37 10.41
CA LYS A 228 7.48 -17.35 10.78
C LYS A 228 7.95 -15.92 10.97
N ILE A 229 8.07 -15.53 12.20
CA ILE A 229 8.82 -14.36 12.69
C ILE A 229 9.61 -14.89 13.89
N GLU A 230 10.75 -14.29 14.24
CA GLU A 230 11.67 -14.79 15.27
C GLU A 230 11.01 -15.32 16.56
N GLU A 231 9.89 -14.74 16.99
CA GLU A 231 9.17 -15.11 18.22
C GLU A 231 8.05 -16.13 18.01
N PHE A 232 7.66 -16.41 16.74
CA PHE A 232 6.46 -17.19 16.37
C PHE A 232 6.77 -18.32 15.39
N ASP A 233 7.98 -18.90 15.44
CA ASP A 233 8.37 -19.96 14.52
C ASP A 233 7.60 -21.27 14.81
N ASN A 234 7.03 -21.88 13.74
CA ASN A 234 6.35 -23.19 13.76
C ASN A 234 5.09 -23.32 14.66
N ILE A 235 4.40 -22.22 14.98
CA ILE A 235 3.13 -22.25 15.72
C ILE A 235 1.98 -22.14 14.72
N ILE A 236 0.96 -23.01 14.83
CA ILE A 236 -0.28 -22.86 14.08
C ILE A 236 -1.04 -21.64 14.63
N LEU A 237 -1.18 -20.62 13.84
CA LEU A 237 -1.73 -19.34 14.26
C LEU A 237 -3.07 -18.99 13.61
N GLY A 238 -3.44 -19.66 12.51
CA GLY A 238 -4.69 -19.37 11.83
C GLY A 238 -5.28 -20.56 11.08
N PHE A 239 -6.60 -20.55 10.96
CA PHE A 239 -7.38 -21.55 10.22
C PHE A 239 -8.39 -20.84 9.33
N GLY A 240 -8.71 -21.42 8.18
CA GLY A 240 -9.72 -20.87 7.26
C GLY A 240 -10.20 -21.90 6.25
N ASP A 241 -11.30 -21.56 5.56
CA ASP A 241 -11.82 -22.36 4.46
C ASP A 241 -11.08 -22.13 3.14
N SER A 242 -10.27 -21.07 3.10
CA SER A 242 -9.31 -20.75 2.02
C SER A 242 -7.92 -20.49 2.59
N GLN A 243 -6.89 -20.53 1.73
CA GLN A 243 -5.53 -20.13 2.13
C GLN A 243 -5.49 -18.68 2.63
N LYS A 244 -6.24 -17.80 1.97
CA LYS A 244 -6.40 -16.39 2.33
C LYS A 244 -6.95 -16.23 3.75
N GLU A 245 -8.06 -16.88 4.06
CA GLU A 245 -8.65 -16.80 5.40
C GLU A 245 -7.73 -17.34 6.48
N ALA A 246 -7.06 -18.47 6.23
CA ALA A 246 -6.12 -19.04 7.19
C ALA A 246 -4.96 -18.08 7.49
N ARG A 247 -4.44 -17.38 6.46
CA ARG A 247 -3.38 -16.40 6.60
C ARG A 247 -3.84 -15.14 7.32
N LYS A 248 -5.02 -14.59 6.95
CA LYS A 248 -5.62 -13.45 7.64
C LYS A 248 -5.85 -13.75 9.12
N ALA A 249 -6.37 -14.94 9.44
CA ALA A 249 -6.56 -15.38 10.82
C ALA A 249 -5.24 -15.47 11.59
N ALA A 250 -4.15 -15.94 10.96
CA ALA A 250 -2.84 -15.98 11.57
C ALA A 250 -2.28 -14.58 11.85
N ALA A 251 -2.38 -13.67 10.89
CA ALA A 251 -1.93 -12.30 11.04
C ALA A 251 -2.69 -11.57 12.16
N LYS A 252 -4.03 -11.70 12.16
CA LYS A 252 -4.90 -11.13 13.19
C LYS A 252 -4.53 -11.61 14.59
N TYR A 253 -4.34 -12.91 14.74
CA TYR A 253 -3.97 -13.49 16.03
C TYR A 253 -2.64 -12.93 16.56
N VAL A 254 -1.60 -12.90 15.73
CA VAL A 254 -0.30 -12.38 16.14
C VAL A 254 -0.37 -10.89 16.45
N TYR A 255 -1.04 -10.11 15.61
CA TYR A 255 -1.16 -8.68 15.83
C TYR A 255 -1.89 -8.36 17.14
N GLN A 256 -3.01 -9.03 17.42
CA GLN A 256 -3.74 -8.90 18.68
C GLN A 256 -2.90 -9.34 19.89
N TYR A 257 -2.14 -10.43 19.77
CA TYR A 257 -1.22 -10.85 20.80
C TYR A 257 -0.15 -9.77 21.09
N LEU A 258 0.41 -9.16 20.04
CA LEU A 258 1.40 -8.09 20.20
C LEU A 258 0.80 -6.86 20.87
N GLU A 259 -0.44 -6.50 20.50
CA GLU A 259 -1.17 -5.39 21.10
C GLU A 259 -1.47 -5.63 22.59
N GLU A 260 -2.05 -6.79 22.94
CA GLU A 260 -2.37 -7.17 24.31
C GLU A 260 -1.15 -7.22 25.23
N ASN A 261 0.02 -7.57 24.68
CA ASN A 261 1.28 -7.65 25.42
C ASN A 261 2.14 -6.38 25.30
N ASN A 262 1.64 -5.30 24.69
CA ASN A 262 2.36 -4.05 24.44
C ASN A 262 3.68 -4.24 23.67
N LEU A 263 3.73 -5.17 22.72
CA LEU A 263 4.90 -5.51 21.92
C LEU A 263 4.92 -4.82 20.54
N LEU A 264 3.86 -4.09 20.17
CA LEU A 264 3.77 -3.37 18.90
C LEU A 264 4.77 -2.23 18.78
N PHE A 265 5.20 -1.68 19.91
CA PHE A 265 6.19 -0.61 19.93
C PHE A 265 7.55 -1.04 19.37
N THR A 266 8.13 -0.19 18.54
CA THR A 266 9.50 -0.33 18.05
C THR A 266 10.33 0.92 18.36
N ILE A 267 11.65 0.78 18.40
CA ILE A 267 12.56 1.92 18.60
C ILE A 267 12.35 3.00 17.52
N ARG A 268 11.95 2.61 16.30
CA ARG A 268 11.70 3.56 15.21
C ARG A 268 10.48 4.45 15.42
N ASP A 269 9.54 4.02 16.25
CA ASP A 269 8.36 4.84 16.59
C ASP A 269 8.73 6.01 17.50
N GLU A 270 9.82 5.88 18.25
CA GLU A 270 10.33 6.93 19.16
C GLU A 270 11.50 7.71 18.57
N ILE A 271 12.27 7.10 17.68
CA ILE A 271 13.46 7.69 17.09
C ILE A 271 13.36 7.53 15.59
N GLU A 272 12.90 8.58 14.93
CA GLU A 272 12.65 8.62 13.48
C GLU A 272 13.90 8.28 12.66
N HIS A 273 15.07 8.71 13.11
CA HIS A 273 16.35 8.46 12.46
C HIS A 273 17.43 7.97 13.43
N PRO A 274 17.41 6.66 13.79
CA PRO A 274 18.46 6.10 14.65
C PRO A 274 19.84 6.25 14.00
N ASN A 275 20.80 6.86 14.69
CA ASN A 275 22.14 7.00 14.18
C ASN A 275 23.20 6.68 15.25
N LYS A 276 24.38 6.18 14.80
CA LYS A 276 25.47 5.79 15.72
C LYS A 276 26.15 6.97 16.42
N GLN A 277 26.12 8.17 15.82
CA GLN A 277 26.80 9.34 16.39
C GLN A 277 26.04 9.92 17.58
N ASP A 278 24.72 9.78 17.58
CA ASP A 278 23.84 10.30 18.63
C ASP A 278 23.19 9.19 19.49
N SER A 279 23.73 7.98 19.41
CA SER A 279 23.15 6.79 20.05
C SER A 279 22.97 6.91 21.56
N ILE A 280 23.88 7.61 22.25
CA ILE A 280 23.79 7.81 23.72
C ILE A 280 22.57 8.68 24.07
N ASN A 281 22.38 9.80 23.38
CA ASN A 281 21.22 10.68 23.58
C ASN A 281 19.91 9.96 23.25
N GLN A 282 19.89 9.19 22.17
CA GLN A 282 18.73 8.40 21.76
C GLN A 282 18.37 7.33 22.81
N LEU A 283 19.36 6.64 23.38
CA LEU A 283 19.16 5.70 24.48
C LEU A 283 18.69 6.40 25.77
N GLU A 284 19.23 7.59 26.09
CA GLU A 284 18.76 8.37 27.24
C GLU A 284 17.31 8.82 27.09
N ILE A 285 16.87 9.18 25.86
CA ILE A 285 15.46 9.53 25.56
C ILE A 285 14.55 8.33 25.82
N LEU A 286 14.91 7.16 25.33
CA LEU A 286 14.13 5.93 25.53
C LEU A 286 14.05 5.52 27.00
N ALA A 287 15.17 5.62 27.73
CA ALA A 287 15.20 5.33 29.16
C ALA A 287 14.32 6.30 29.99
N ARG A 288 14.36 7.60 29.66
CA ARG A 288 13.49 8.60 30.32
C ARG A 288 12.01 8.38 30.06
N ARG A 289 11.66 7.75 28.93
CA ARG A 289 10.28 7.35 28.57
C ARG A 289 9.87 6.01 29.19
N GLY A 290 10.77 5.35 29.92
CA GLY A 290 10.46 4.16 30.72
C GLY A 290 10.62 2.83 29.99
N TYR A 291 11.21 2.80 28.77
CA TYR A 291 11.40 1.55 28.04
C TYR A 291 12.45 0.64 28.66
N PHE A 292 13.43 1.19 29.37
CA PHE A 292 14.42 0.45 30.14
C PHE A 292 15.03 1.37 31.20
N SER A 293 15.78 0.80 32.17
CA SER A 293 16.49 1.58 33.17
C SER A 293 17.62 2.39 32.54
N ILE A 294 17.85 3.62 33.04
CA ILE A 294 18.91 4.50 32.53
C ILE A 294 20.24 3.76 32.59
N PRO A 295 20.96 3.62 31.45
CA PRO A 295 22.26 2.94 31.45
C PRO A 295 23.25 3.67 32.35
N ASP A 296 23.98 2.92 33.20
CA ASP A 296 25.08 3.50 33.94
C ASP A 296 26.22 3.87 32.99
N ARG A 297 26.60 5.15 32.94
CA ARG A 297 27.66 5.66 32.07
C ARG A 297 29.01 4.95 32.22
N LYS A 298 29.17 4.15 33.27
CA LYS A 298 30.39 3.37 33.54
C LYS A 298 30.47 2.03 32.81
N SER A 299 29.36 1.56 32.23
CA SER A 299 29.29 0.27 31.52
C SER A 299 29.40 0.39 29.99
N VAL A 300 29.71 1.56 29.47
CA VAL A 300 29.89 1.82 28.02
C VAL A 300 31.35 2.25 27.76
N VAL A 301 32.29 1.35 28.05
CA VAL A 301 33.70 1.47 27.63
C VAL A 301 34.10 0.16 26.98
#